data_9e71a78d808c0ace653fd50c843251eb
#
_entry.id   9e71a78d808c0ace653fd50c843251eb
#
_cell.length_a   1.000
_cell.length_b   1.000
_cell.length_c   1.000
_cell.angle_alpha   90.00
_cell.angle_beta   90.00
_cell.angle_gamma   90.00
#
_symmetry.space_group_name_H-M   'P 1'
#
loop_
_entity.id
_entity.type
_entity.pdbx_description
1 polymer ?
#
loop_
_entity_poly.entity_id
_entity_poly.type
_entity_poly.pdbx_seq_one_letter_code
_entity_poly.pdbx_strand_id
1 'polypeptide(L)'
;MLRVIMERIIALIMAKVMEQELFRTQNLAYPHIRPQTRFAKISADIALVNTAGLDGVRIGWIDGGVDEAHHWADQLGARIIQLDDKRMISGDFEGLDVIVAGVFAGGTRPLNQSMKHIRPWIESGGHFVSQYHRPIDNWDKTQSAPLRLQPGSPSIRWRVTDAAAPVTRLQPDHPLLNSPNSITSEDFVGWIKERGLYFASEWDPAYVPLLSMSDTEEAPLEGGLLAAPIGAGSHF
;
A
#
# COMPACT_ATOMS: atom_id res chain seq x y z
N MET A 1 23.05 -0.83 2.31
CA MET A 1 21.91 0.03 2.70
C MET A 1 22.35 1.23 3.53
N LEU A 2 22.99 1.09 4.69
CA LEU A 2 23.55 2.22 5.48
C LEU A 2 24.45 3.15 4.65
N ARG A 3 25.27 2.60 3.74
CA ARG A 3 26.20 3.36 2.91
C ARG A 3 25.49 4.29 1.91
N VAL A 4 24.41 3.84 1.27
CA VAL A 4 23.62 4.66 0.33
C VAL A 4 22.82 5.72 1.06
N ILE A 5 22.30 5.42 2.26
CA ILE A 5 21.61 6.41 3.11
C ILE A 5 22.62 7.47 3.59
N MET A 6 23.80 7.06 4.02
CA MET A 6 24.87 7.97 4.41
C MET A 6 25.35 8.86 3.23
N GLU A 7 25.48 8.32 2.02
CA GLU A 7 25.89 9.09 0.84
C GLU A 7 24.82 10.12 0.44
N ARG A 8 23.53 9.81 0.56
CA ARG A 8 22.44 10.78 0.33
C ARG A 8 22.36 11.84 1.43
N ILE A 9 22.56 11.48 2.68
CA ILE A 9 22.64 12.42 3.81
C ILE A 9 23.87 13.33 3.63
N ILE A 10 24.99 12.78 3.21
CA ILE A 10 26.21 13.55 2.93
C ILE A 10 25.98 14.52 1.76
N ALA A 11 25.29 14.14 0.69
CA ALA A 11 24.96 15.02 -0.42
C ALA A 11 24.04 16.18 0.00
N LEU A 12 23.08 15.94 0.89
CA LEU A 12 22.20 16.98 1.44
C LEU A 12 22.92 17.88 2.48
N ILE A 13 23.79 17.31 3.30
CA ILE A 13 24.64 18.04 4.23
C ILE A 13 25.68 18.89 3.46
N MET A 14 26.21 18.37 2.37
CA MET A 14 27.13 19.12 1.48
C MET A 14 26.42 20.29 0.81
N ALA A 15 25.14 20.15 0.41
CA ALA A 15 24.34 21.28 -0.11
C ALA A 15 24.15 22.39 0.95
N LYS A 16 24.13 22.03 2.23
CA LYS A 16 24.01 22.98 3.35
C LYS A 16 25.38 23.58 3.75
N VAL A 17 26.48 22.84 3.57
CA VAL A 17 27.85 23.27 3.91
C VAL A 17 28.38 24.32 2.92
N MET A 18 27.83 24.45 1.73
CA MET A 18 28.19 25.50 0.78
C MET A 18 27.54 26.86 1.06
N GLU A 19 26.88 27.06 2.21
CA GLU A 19 26.26 28.31 2.69
C GLU A 19 25.38 29.08 1.66
N GLN A 20 24.94 28.40 0.60
CA GLN A 20 24.03 29.00 -0.38
C GLN A 20 22.58 28.60 -0.06
N GLU A 21 21.77 29.60 0.24
CA GLU A 21 20.32 29.40 0.31
C GLU A 21 19.78 29.09 -1.10
N LEU A 22 19.21 27.91 -1.28
CA LEU A 22 18.55 27.53 -2.53
C LEU A 22 17.09 28.00 -2.51
N PHE A 23 16.67 28.61 -3.60
CA PHE A 23 15.29 29.05 -3.78
C PHE A 23 14.67 28.37 -4.99
N ARG A 24 13.43 27.95 -4.81
CA ARG A 24 12.55 27.56 -5.91
C ARG A 24 11.88 28.80 -6.46
N THR A 25 11.93 28.99 -7.77
CA THR A 25 11.17 30.03 -8.47
C THR A 25 9.89 29.44 -9.03
N GLN A 26 8.79 30.14 -8.87
CA GLN A 26 7.50 29.83 -9.48
C GLN A 26 7.05 31.06 -10.27
N ASN A 27 6.90 30.90 -11.56
CA ASN A 27 6.36 31.94 -12.42
C ASN A 27 4.83 31.82 -12.50
N LEU A 28 4.13 32.86 -12.06
CA LEU A 28 2.69 32.97 -12.13
C LEU A 28 2.37 33.89 -13.32
N ALA A 29 1.86 33.30 -14.40
CA ALA A 29 1.49 34.03 -15.61
C ALA A 29 0.10 33.58 -16.05
N TYR A 30 -0.92 34.40 -15.72
CA TYR A 30 -2.29 34.21 -16.18
C TYR A 30 -2.68 35.38 -17.10
N PRO A 31 -3.57 35.19 -18.07
CA PRO A 31 -3.96 36.23 -19.02
C PRO A 31 -4.47 37.55 -18.42
N HIS A 32 -4.99 37.49 -17.20
CA HIS A 32 -5.65 38.62 -16.50
C HIS A 32 -4.77 39.26 -15.41
N ILE A 33 -3.53 38.80 -15.21
CA ILE A 33 -2.61 39.40 -14.25
C ILE A 33 -1.24 39.66 -14.89
N ARG A 34 -0.48 40.58 -14.32
CA ARG A 34 0.93 40.75 -14.71
C ARG A 34 1.72 39.53 -14.26
N PRO A 35 2.64 39.02 -15.09
CA PRO A 35 3.54 37.94 -14.68
C PRO A 35 4.27 38.29 -13.39
N GLN A 36 4.31 37.37 -12.47
CA GLN A 36 4.99 37.50 -11.18
C GLN A 36 5.88 36.30 -10.97
N THR A 37 7.06 36.53 -10.38
CA THR A 37 7.94 35.46 -9.94
C THR A 37 7.94 35.40 -8.42
N ARG A 38 7.58 34.25 -7.89
CA ARG A 38 7.63 33.96 -6.46
C ARG A 38 8.89 33.15 -6.15
N PHE A 39 9.60 33.56 -5.11
CA PHE A 39 10.72 32.82 -4.56
C PHE A 39 10.30 32.15 -3.26
N ALA A 40 10.62 30.88 -3.10
CA ALA A 40 10.41 30.15 -1.85
C ALA A 40 11.68 29.38 -1.50
N LYS A 41 12.09 29.42 -0.23
CA LYS A 41 13.20 28.57 0.22
C LYS A 41 12.90 27.11 -0.06
N ILE A 42 13.90 26.38 -0.51
CA ILE A 42 13.81 24.93 -0.62
C ILE A 42 14.15 24.36 0.76
N SER A 43 13.22 23.62 1.32
CA SER A 43 13.44 22.80 2.52
C SER A 43 12.96 21.39 2.23
N ALA A 44 13.62 20.41 2.79
CA ALA A 44 13.20 19.02 2.77
C ALA A 44 13.33 18.46 4.19
N ASP A 45 12.26 17.91 4.71
CA ASP A 45 12.29 17.16 5.95
C ASP A 45 12.74 15.72 5.62
N ILE A 46 13.73 15.23 6.36
CA ILE A 46 14.27 13.88 6.19
C ILE A 46 13.93 13.09 7.44
N ALA A 47 13.12 12.07 7.29
CA ALA A 47 12.87 11.09 8.34
C ALA A 47 13.80 9.89 8.14
N LEU A 48 14.52 9.50 9.19
CA LEU A 48 15.25 8.24 9.23
C LEU A 48 14.33 7.18 9.79
N VAL A 49 13.99 6.19 8.95
CA VAL A 49 13.13 5.09 9.34
C VAL A 49 13.93 3.78 9.33
N ASN A 50 13.68 2.94 10.33
CA ASN A 50 14.24 1.60 10.37
C ASN A 50 13.32 0.67 9.59
N THR A 51 13.67 0.39 8.34
CA THR A 51 12.92 -0.52 7.48
C THR A 51 13.62 -1.86 7.34
N ALA A 52 12.83 -2.94 7.28
CA ALA A 52 13.35 -4.23 6.85
C ALA A 52 13.64 -4.21 5.34
N GLY A 53 14.74 -4.85 4.94
CA GLY A 53 15.02 -5.11 3.54
C GLY A 53 14.13 -6.22 2.99
N LEU A 54 13.90 -6.18 1.68
CA LEU A 54 13.19 -7.21 0.92
C LEU A 54 14.16 -7.95 -0.02
N ASP A 55 15.44 -8.01 0.34
CA ASP A 55 16.47 -8.62 -0.50
C ASP A 55 16.13 -10.07 -0.85
N GLY A 56 16.10 -10.36 -2.16
CA GLY A 56 15.80 -11.68 -2.68
C GLY A 56 14.32 -12.05 -2.81
N VAL A 57 13.40 -11.24 -2.28
CA VAL A 57 11.95 -11.46 -2.44
C VAL A 57 11.53 -11.12 -3.87
N ARG A 58 10.85 -12.06 -4.54
CA ARG A 58 10.36 -11.90 -5.92
C ARG A 58 8.86 -11.59 -5.89
N ILE A 59 8.52 -10.37 -6.27
CA ILE A 59 7.15 -9.87 -6.22
C ILE A 59 6.58 -9.79 -7.63
N GLY A 60 5.53 -10.57 -7.90
CA GLY A 60 4.67 -10.40 -9.06
C GLY A 60 3.72 -9.22 -8.85
N TRP A 61 3.88 -8.16 -9.64
CA TRP A 61 3.08 -6.95 -9.50
C TRP A 61 1.98 -6.88 -10.56
N ILE A 62 0.73 -6.80 -10.12
CA ILE A 62 -0.44 -6.55 -10.97
C ILE A 62 -0.75 -5.07 -10.88
N ASP A 63 -0.28 -4.32 -11.88
CA ASP A 63 -0.39 -2.86 -11.89
C ASP A 63 -1.82 -2.39 -12.20
N GLY A 64 -2.39 -1.59 -11.30
CA GLY A 64 -3.66 -0.89 -11.50
C GLY A 64 -3.53 0.46 -12.23
N GLY A 65 -2.30 0.94 -12.45
CA GLY A 65 -1.99 2.18 -13.17
C GLY A 65 -2.16 3.47 -12.36
N VAL A 66 -2.29 3.38 -11.04
CA VAL A 66 -2.60 4.55 -10.19
C VAL A 66 -1.70 4.68 -8.95
N ASP A 67 -0.85 3.71 -8.67
CA ASP A 67 0.08 3.74 -7.55
C ASP A 67 1.51 3.38 -7.97
N GLU A 68 2.46 3.75 -7.13
CA GLU A 68 3.89 3.50 -7.35
C GLU A 68 4.51 2.67 -6.21
N ALA A 69 3.69 1.90 -5.47
CA ALA A 69 4.17 1.15 -4.31
C ALA A 69 5.24 0.11 -4.68
N HIS A 70 5.20 -0.40 -5.92
CA HIS A 70 6.23 -1.30 -6.46
C HIS A 70 7.62 -0.65 -6.50
N HIS A 71 7.73 0.66 -6.74
CA HIS A 71 9.01 1.36 -6.71
C HIS A 71 9.63 1.37 -5.31
N TRP A 72 8.79 1.50 -4.28
CA TRP A 72 9.27 1.45 -2.90
C TRP A 72 9.73 0.04 -2.51
N ALA A 73 9.02 -1.00 -2.95
CA ALA A 73 9.43 -2.38 -2.73
C ALA A 73 10.77 -2.68 -3.44
N ASP A 74 10.97 -2.18 -4.67
CA ASP A 74 12.24 -2.28 -5.40
C ASP A 74 13.38 -1.55 -4.65
N GLN A 75 13.12 -0.35 -4.14
CA GLN A 75 14.11 0.40 -3.33
C GLN A 75 14.48 -0.33 -2.02
N LEU A 76 13.60 -1.17 -1.50
CA LEU A 76 13.86 -2.01 -0.34
C LEU A 76 14.58 -3.33 -0.69
N GLY A 77 14.87 -3.59 -1.96
CA GLY A 77 15.64 -4.73 -2.44
C GLY A 77 14.82 -5.87 -3.03
N ALA A 78 13.50 -5.73 -3.16
CA ALA A 78 12.68 -6.73 -3.83
C ALA A 78 12.95 -6.76 -5.34
N ARG A 79 12.79 -7.92 -5.95
CA ARG A 79 12.76 -8.06 -7.39
C ARG A 79 11.34 -7.96 -7.90
N ILE A 80 11.00 -6.86 -8.54
CA ILE A 80 9.65 -6.64 -9.10
C ILE A 80 9.55 -7.27 -10.48
N ILE A 81 8.53 -8.09 -10.69
CA ILE A 81 8.18 -8.75 -11.93
C ILE A 81 6.77 -8.30 -12.31
N GLN A 82 6.65 -7.43 -13.32
CA GLN A 82 5.35 -6.99 -13.80
C GLN A 82 4.58 -8.18 -14.40
N LEU A 83 3.37 -8.42 -13.89
CA LEU A 83 2.49 -9.46 -14.41
C LEU A 83 1.60 -8.88 -15.50
N ASP A 84 1.83 -9.27 -16.73
CA ASP A 84 0.94 -8.97 -17.84
C ASP A 84 -0.31 -9.87 -17.81
N ASP A 85 -1.32 -9.51 -18.60
CA ASP A 85 -2.59 -10.24 -18.64
C ASP A 85 -2.41 -11.69 -19.09
N LYS A 86 -1.44 -11.97 -19.99
CA LYS A 86 -1.16 -13.31 -20.47
C LYS A 86 -0.66 -14.20 -19.34
N ARG A 87 0.31 -13.74 -18.56
CA ARG A 87 0.84 -14.46 -17.39
C ARG A 87 -0.23 -14.67 -16.34
N MET A 88 -1.05 -13.65 -16.08
CA MET A 88 -2.16 -13.74 -15.13
C MET A 88 -3.17 -14.82 -15.53
N ILE A 89 -3.60 -14.82 -16.79
CA ILE A 89 -4.62 -15.76 -17.31
C ILE A 89 -4.07 -17.18 -17.44
N SER A 90 -2.78 -17.34 -17.75
CA SER A 90 -2.13 -18.66 -17.83
C SER A 90 -1.74 -19.25 -16.48
N GLY A 91 -1.67 -18.42 -15.43
CA GLY A 91 -1.18 -18.85 -14.12
C GLY A 91 0.33 -19.09 -14.07
N ASP A 92 1.09 -18.39 -14.91
CA ASP A 92 2.55 -18.45 -14.89
C ASP A 92 3.12 -17.61 -13.74
N PHE A 93 3.13 -18.22 -12.55
CA PHE A 93 3.62 -17.61 -11.30
C PHE A 93 4.88 -18.30 -10.79
N GLU A 94 5.54 -19.07 -11.63
CA GLU A 94 6.77 -19.76 -11.27
C GLU A 94 7.84 -18.77 -10.77
N GLY A 95 8.46 -19.13 -9.68
CA GLY A 95 9.53 -18.34 -9.09
C GLY A 95 9.09 -17.06 -8.37
N LEU A 96 7.78 -16.82 -8.16
CA LEU A 96 7.30 -15.73 -7.33
C LEU A 96 7.13 -16.17 -5.88
N ASP A 97 7.43 -15.26 -4.96
CA ASP A 97 7.22 -15.44 -3.52
C ASP A 97 5.94 -14.74 -3.07
N VAL A 98 5.67 -13.59 -3.68
CA VAL A 98 4.49 -12.74 -3.41
C VAL A 98 3.85 -12.30 -4.71
N ILE A 99 2.53 -12.22 -4.77
CA ILE A 99 1.78 -11.50 -5.81
C ILE A 99 1.06 -10.35 -5.12
N VAL A 100 1.22 -9.14 -5.67
CA VAL A 100 0.52 -7.94 -5.19
C VAL A 100 -0.44 -7.46 -6.27
N ALA A 101 -1.73 -7.39 -5.95
CA ALA A 101 -2.70 -6.66 -6.73
C ALA A 101 -2.69 -5.19 -6.28
N GLY A 102 -2.12 -4.32 -7.10
CA GLY A 102 -2.02 -2.88 -6.85
C GLY A 102 -3.38 -2.21 -6.78
N VAL A 103 -3.39 -0.95 -6.38
CA VAL A 103 -4.62 -0.15 -6.23
C VAL A 103 -5.43 -0.16 -7.52
N PHE A 104 -6.72 -0.52 -7.42
CA PHE A 104 -7.68 -0.62 -8.53
C PHE A 104 -7.35 -1.68 -9.61
N ALA A 105 -6.42 -2.58 -9.39
CA ALA A 105 -6.05 -3.59 -10.38
C ALA A 105 -7.26 -4.43 -10.86
N GLY A 106 -8.25 -4.70 -10.00
CA GLY A 106 -9.48 -5.42 -10.38
C GLY A 106 -10.32 -4.71 -11.46
N GLY A 107 -10.24 -3.38 -11.54
CA GLY A 107 -10.95 -2.58 -12.54
C GLY A 107 -10.28 -2.55 -13.92
N THR A 108 -8.98 -2.81 -13.99
CA THR A 108 -8.18 -2.64 -15.22
C THR A 108 -7.53 -3.92 -15.72
N ARG A 109 -7.43 -4.94 -14.86
CA ARG A 109 -6.71 -6.19 -15.15
C ARG A 109 -7.64 -7.41 -14.95
N PRO A 110 -7.35 -8.57 -15.57
CA PRO A 110 -8.20 -9.76 -15.51
C PRO A 110 -8.09 -10.52 -14.16
N LEU A 111 -8.18 -9.81 -13.03
CA LEU A 111 -8.00 -10.36 -11.69
C LEU A 111 -8.96 -11.52 -11.40
N ASN A 112 -10.26 -11.33 -11.69
CA ASN A 112 -11.28 -12.37 -11.47
C ASN A 112 -10.99 -13.66 -12.23
N GLN A 113 -10.53 -13.53 -13.48
CA GLN A 113 -10.17 -14.69 -14.31
C GLN A 113 -8.91 -15.40 -13.83
N SER A 114 -8.01 -14.66 -13.21
CA SER A 114 -6.71 -15.15 -12.72
C SER A 114 -6.83 -15.84 -11.37
N MET A 115 -7.88 -15.56 -10.60
CA MET A 115 -8.04 -16.07 -9.25
C MET A 115 -8.09 -17.60 -9.17
N LYS A 116 -8.59 -18.27 -10.22
CA LYS A 116 -8.55 -19.75 -10.35
C LYS A 116 -7.12 -20.33 -10.34
N HIS A 117 -6.11 -19.51 -10.68
CA HIS A 117 -4.69 -19.89 -10.65
C HIS A 117 -3.98 -19.31 -9.42
N ILE A 118 -4.34 -18.09 -9.01
CA ILE A 118 -3.76 -17.44 -7.82
C ILE A 118 -4.07 -18.26 -6.57
N ARG A 119 -5.32 -18.72 -6.40
CA ARG A 119 -5.71 -19.48 -5.21
C ARG A 119 -4.90 -20.78 -5.02
N PRO A 120 -4.77 -21.69 -5.99
CA PRO A 120 -3.92 -22.88 -5.84
C PRO A 120 -2.44 -22.54 -5.61
N TRP A 121 -1.96 -21.43 -6.21
CA TRP A 121 -0.60 -20.98 -5.99
C TRP A 121 -0.39 -20.51 -4.53
N ILE A 122 -1.37 -19.81 -3.92
CA ILE A 122 -1.34 -19.48 -2.49
C ILE A 122 -1.37 -20.76 -1.65
N GLU A 123 -2.27 -21.70 -1.97
CA GLU A 123 -2.38 -22.98 -1.25
C GLU A 123 -1.07 -23.77 -1.23
N SER A 124 -0.20 -23.58 -2.26
CA SER A 124 1.12 -24.19 -2.33
C SER A 124 2.24 -23.41 -1.64
N GLY A 125 1.95 -22.28 -1.01
CA GLY A 125 2.90 -21.51 -0.20
C GLY A 125 3.17 -20.09 -0.67
N GLY A 126 2.52 -19.61 -1.72
CA GLY A 126 2.60 -18.22 -2.16
C GLY A 126 1.86 -17.25 -1.22
N HIS A 127 2.21 -15.97 -1.28
CA HIS A 127 1.53 -14.91 -0.53
C HIS A 127 0.87 -13.93 -1.49
N PHE A 128 -0.42 -13.65 -1.26
CA PHE A 128 -1.16 -12.68 -2.05
C PHE A 128 -1.50 -11.45 -1.22
N VAL A 129 -1.25 -10.28 -1.76
CA VAL A 129 -1.60 -8.99 -1.15
C VAL A 129 -2.54 -8.27 -2.10
N SER A 130 -3.74 -7.94 -1.64
CA SER A 130 -4.66 -7.08 -2.38
C SER A 130 -4.69 -5.69 -1.73
N GLN A 131 -4.24 -4.69 -2.48
CA GLN A 131 -4.35 -3.31 -2.05
C GLN A 131 -5.77 -2.80 -2.26
N TYR A 132 -5.98 -1.52 -1.99
CA TYR A 132 -7.26 -0.84 -2.04
C TYR A 132 -8.05 -1.07 -3.35
N HIS A 133 -9.28 -1.58 -3.21
CA HIS A 133 -10.25 -1.77 -4.28
C HIS A 133 -11.62 -1.21 -3.87
N ARG A 134 -12.39 -0.80 -4.87
CA ARG A 134 -13.78 -0.33 -4.69
C ARG A 134 -14.75 -1.33 -5.27
N PRO A 135 -16.02 -1.34 -4.82
CA PRO A 135 -17.05 -2.20 -5.42
C PRO A 135 -17.22 -2.02 -6.94
N ILE A 136 -16.91 -0.81 -7.44
CA ILE A 136 -17.00 -0.45 -8.86
C ILE A 136 -15.80 -0.88 -9.71
N ASP A 137 -14.73 -1.40 -9.09
CA ASP A 137 -13.52 -1.85 -9.78
C ASP A 137 -13.67 -3.30 -10.29
N ASN A 138 -14.82 -3.63 -10.87
CA ASN A 138 -15.15 -4.99 -11.33
C ASN A 138 -15.02 -6.04 -10.20
N TRP A 139 -15.27 -5.62 -8.95
CA TRP A 139 -15.14 -6.49 -7.80
C TRP A 139 -16.30 -7.47 -7.71
N ASP A 140 -15.99 -8.76 -7.68
CA ASP A 140 -16.91 -9.84 -7.35
C ASP A 140 -16.48 -10.47 -6.02
N LYS A 141 -17.37 -10.46 -5.03
CA LYS A 141 -17.05 -10.90 -3.67
C LYS A 141 -16.61 -12.36 -3.54
N THR A 142 -16.79 -13.14 -4.59
CA THR A 142 -16.45 -14.57 -4.62
C THR A 142 -15.30 -14.91 -5.56
N GLN A 143 -14.90 -13.94 -6.43
CA GLN A 143 -13.91 -14.17 -7.49
C GLN A 143 -12.74 -13.18 -7.47
N SER A 144 -12.88 -12.01 -6.83
CA SER A 144 -11.82 -11.00 -6.84
C SER A 144 -10.76 -11.20 -5.75
N ALA A 145 -11.03 -12.07 -4.79
CA ALA A 145 -10.10 -12.47 -3.74
C ALA A 145 -10.08 -14.00 -3.58
N PRO A 146 -9.05 -14.57 -2.96
CA PRO A 146 -8.94 -16.02 -2.77
C PRO A 146 -10.08 -16.61 -1.92
N LEU A 147 -10.58 -15.85 -0.98
CA LEU A 147 -11.75 -16.16 -0.15
C LEU A 147 -12.77 -15.04 -0.27
N ARG A 148 -14.03 -15.30 0.11
CA ARG A 148 -15.09 -14.29 0.04
C ARG A 148 -14.68 -13.00 0.75
N LEU A 149 -14.75 -11.89 0.03
CA LEU A 149 -14.38 -10.57 0.53
C LEU A 149 -15.16 -9.49 -0.23
N GLN A 150 -15.78 -8.54 0.48
CA GLN A 150 -16.57 -7.48 -0.11
C GLN A 150 -16.12 -6.10 0.41
N PRO A 151 -15.57 -5.22 -0.44
CA PRO A 151 -15.41 -3.81 -0.11
C PRO A 151 -16.78 -3.17 0.20
N GLY A 152 -16.82 -2.34 1.23
CA GLY A 152 -18.06 -1.75 1.70
C GLY A 152 -18.64 -0.70 0.74
N SER A 153 -19.95 -0.63 0.67
CA SER A 153 -20.69 0.33 -0.16
C SER A 153 -21.96 0.79 0.57
N PRO A 154 -22.35 2.08 0.48
CA PRO A 154 -21.59 3.21 -0.12
C PRO A 154 -20.37 3.62 0.69
N SER A 155 -19.38 4.25 0.05
CA SER A 155 -18.12 4.65 0.69
C SER A 155 -18.31 5.49 1.95
N ILE A 156 -19.33 6.35 1.98
CA ILE A 156 -19.61 7.22 3.14
C ILE A 156 -19.88 6.48 4.45
N ARG A 157 -20.23 5.20 4.39
CA ARG A 157 -20.44 4.35 5.57
C ARG A 157 -19.23 3.46 5.91
N TRP A 158 -18.31 3.34 4.97
CA TRP A 158 -17.17 2.43 5.05
C TRP A 158 -15.87 3.20 4.88
N ARG A 159 -15.74 4.27 5.66
CA ARG A 159 -14.60 5.18 5.63
C ARG A 159 -14.25 5.64 7.04
N VAL A 160 -13.01 6.08 7.22
CA VAL A 160 -12.56 6.84 8.39
C VAL A 160 -11.82 8.06 7.86
N THR A 161 -12.45 9.22 8.00
CA THR A 161 -11.99 10.48 7.39
C THR A 161 -11.04 11.28 8.25
N ASP A 162 -11.10 11.11 9.56
CA ASP A 162 -10.16 11.74 10.48
C ASP A 162 -8.79 11.07 10.37
N ALA A 163 -7.83 11.77 9.78
CA ALA A 163 -6.45 11.30 9.68
C ALA A 163 -5.77 11.09 11.05
N ALA A 164 -6.29 11.68 12.12
CA ALA A 164 -5.82 11.51 13.48
C ALA A 164 -6.59 10.45 14.27
N ALA A 165 -7.62 9.83 13.67
CA ALA A 165 -8.40 8.80 14.35
C ALA A 165 -7.49 7.72 14.97
N PRO A 166 -7.72 7.32 16.23
CA PRO A 166 -6.95 6.27 16.87
C PRO A 166 -7.06 4.95 16.10
N VAL A 167 -5.94 4.25 15.96
CA VAL A 167 -5.87 2.92 15.37
C VAL A 167 -5.65 1.90 16.48
N THR A 168 -6.60 1.00 16.65
CA THR A 168 -6.53 -0.10 17.63
C THR A 168 -6.04 -1.37 16.95
N ARG A 169 -5.03 -2.01 17.52
CA ARG A 169 -4.57 -3.33 17.10
C ARG A 169 -5.44 -4.39 17.73
N LEU A 170 -6.24 -5.09 16.92
CA LEU A 170 -7.16 -6.15 17.38
C LEU A 170 -6.42 -7.45 17.70
N GLN A 171 -5.32 -7.70 16.99
CA GLN A 171 -4.47 -8.87 17.14
C GLN A 171 -3.03 -8.42 17.42
N PRO A 172 -2.73 -7.89 18.62
CA PRO A 172 -1.44 -7.26 18.89
C PRO A 172 -0.23 -8.19 18.72
N ASP A 173 -0.42 -9.50 18.85
CA ASP A 173 0.64 -10.51 18.73
C ASP A 173 0.75 -11.09 17.31
N HIS A 174 -0.07 -10.63 16.35
CA HIS A 174 -0.04 -11.15 14.99
C HIS A 174 1.31 -10.82 14.30
N PRO A 175 1.94 -11.78 13.59
CA PRO A 175 3.26 -11.58 12.97
C PRO A 175 3.34 -10.36 12.07
N LEU A 176 2.30 -10.06 11.27
CA LEU A 176 2.26 -8.87 10.40
C LEU A 176 2.37 -7.54 11.16
N LEU A 177 2.04 -7.51 12.44
CA LEU A 177 2.13 -6.31 13.27
C LEU A 177 3.43 -6.25 14.10
N ASN A 178 4.25 -7.32 14.07
CA ASN A 178 5.41 -7.43 14.95
C ASN A 178 6.69 -7.89 14.26
N SER A 179 6.64 -8.35 13.02
CA SER A 179 7.82 -8.86 12.33
C SER A 179 7.88 -8.35 10.89
N PRO A 180 9.05 -7.91 10.44
CA PRO A 180 10.33 -7.81 11.16
C PRO A 180 10.40 -6.63 12.12
N ASN A 181 9.51 -5.65 12.02
CA ASN A 181 9.38 -4.49 12.91
C ASN A 181 7.99 -4.46 13.53
N SER A 182 7.89 -3.97 14.76
CA SER A 182 6.58 -3.77 15.39
C SER A 182 5.92 -2.50 14.83
N ILE A 183 4.65 -2.63 14.41
CA ILE A 183 3.80 -1.50 14.07
C ILE A 183 3.16 -0.97 15.35
N THR A 184 3.36 0.31 15.63
CA THR A 184 2.91 0.98 16.85
C THR A 184 1.99 2.15 16.52
N SER A 185 1.46 2.84 17.55
CA SER A 185 0.68 4.06 17.33
C SER A 185 1.49 5.17 16.65
N GLU A 186 2.82 5.19 16.83
CA GLU A 186 3.71 6.18 16.23
C GLU A 186 3.75 6.08 14.69
N ASP A 187 3.54 4.87 14.13
CA ASP A 187 3.52 4.65 12.69
C ASP A 187 2.31 5.30 12.00
N PHE A 188 1.28 5.67 12.77
CA PHE A 188 0.09 6.34 12.28
C PHE A 188 0.09 7.86 12.52
N VAL A 189 1.14 8.38 13.16
CA VAL A 189 1.28 9.82 13.41
C VAL A 189 1.68 10.54 12.12
N GLY A 190 1.08 11.69 11.88
CA GLY A 190 1.39 12.51 10.72
C GLY A 190 0.74 12.04 9.41
N TRP A 191 -0.14 11.06 9.43
CA TRP A 191 -0.97 10.76 8.27
C TRP A 191 -1.79 11.98 7.90
N ILE A 192 -1.96 12.18 6.59
CA ILE A 192 -2.72 13.27 6.01
C ILE A 192 -3.91 12.72 5.22
N LYS A 193 -4.96 13.49 5.07
CA LYS A 193 -6.24 13.19 4.42
C LYS A 193 -7.12 12.28 5.28
N GLU A 194 -7.18 10.98 5.00
CA GLU A 194 -8.05 10.02 5.70
C GLU A 194 -7.28 8.76 6.11
N ARG A 195 -7.85 8.00 7.05
CA ARG A 195 -7.36 6.66 7.40
C ARG A 195 -7.66 5.64 6.30
N GLY A 196 -8.80 5.75 5.64
CA GLY A 196 -9.14 4.89 4.52
C GLY A 196 -10.59 4.99 4.08
N LEU A 197 -10.85 4.43 2.90
CA LEU A 197 -12.15 4.34 2.26
C LEU A 197 -12.43 2.89 1.88
N TYR A 198 -13.70 2.55 1.70
CA TYR A 198 -14.17 1.24 1.28
C TYR A 198 -13.63 0.09 2.13
N PHE A 199 -13.52 0.29 3.46
CA PHE A 199 -13.24 -0.81 4.38
C PHE A 199 -14.12 -2.02 4.04
N ALA A 200 -13.58 -3.22 4.12
CA ALA A 200 -14.36 -4.41 3.85
C ALA A 200 -15.58 -4.47 4.78
N SER A 201 -16.76 -4.84 4.21
CA SER A 201 -18.04 -4.95 4.91
C SER A 201 -18.41 -6.38 5.23
N GLU A 202 -17.92 -7.32 4.42
CA GLU A 202 -18.12 -8.76 4.59
C GLU A 202 -16.85 -9.50 4.20
N TRP A 203 -16.51 -10.53 4.96
CA TRP A 203 -15.40 -11.42 4.64
C TRP A 203 -15.66 -12.85 5.11
N ASP A 204 -14.87 -13.78 4.58
CA ASP A 204 -14.88 -15.18 4.99
C ASP A 204 -14.39 -15.30 6.45
N PRO A 205 -14.95 -16.20 7.28
CA PRO A 205 -14.53 -16.40 8.67
C PRO A 205 -13.05 -16.76 8.86
N ALA A 206 -12.35 -17.18 7.81
CA ALA A 206 -10.91 -17.43 7.86
C ALA A 206 -10.09 -16.14 7.96
N TYR A 207 -10.65 -14.99 7.57
CA TYR A 207 -9.97 -13.71 7.77
C TYR A 207 -10.05 -13.26 9.21
N VAL A 208 -8.91 -12.78 9.70
CA VAL A 208 -8.77 -12.14 11.00
C VAL A 208 -8.54 -10.65 10.77
N PRO A 209 -9.39 -9.76 11.30
CA PRO A 209 -9.14 -8.33 11.26
C PRO A 209 -8.02 -7.96 12.23
N LEU A 210 -7.05 -7.18 11.73
CA LEU A 210 -5.87 -6.81 12.51
C LEU A 210 -5.96 -5.43 13.13
N LEU A 211 -6.68 -4.52 12.49
CA LEU A 211 -6.83 -3.12 12.91
C LEU A 211 -8.29 -2.73 13.00
N SER A 212 -8.59 -1.82 13.94
CA SER A 212 -9.89 -1.17 14.07
C SER A 212 -9.72 0.34 14.22
N MET A 213 -10.58 1.11 13.60
CA MET A 213 -10.58 2.57 13.67
C MET A 213 -11.97 3.13 13.34
N SER A 214 -12.25 4.35 13.80
CA SER A 214 -13.53 5.04 13.52
C SER A 214 -13.34 6.56 13.55
N ASP A 215 -14.20 7.26 12.84
CA ASP A 215 -14.44 8.67 13.11
C ASP A 215 -15.16 8.85 14.47
N THR A 216 -15.09 10.06 15.02
CA THR A 216 -15.73 10.38 16.31
C THR A 216 -17.23 10.08 16.26
N GLU A 217 -17.76 9.41 17.29
CA GLU A 217 -19.15 9.03 17.44
C GLU A 217 -19.66 7.98 16.42
N GLU A 218 -18.78 7.41 15.60
CA GLU A 218 -19.12 6.32 14.67
C GLU A 218 -18.69 4.95 15.22
N ALA A 219 -19.35 3.90 14.73
CA ALA A 219 -18.97 2.54 15.06
C ALA A 219 -17.62 2.17 14.43
N PRO A 220 -16.76 1.43 15.15
CA PRO A 220 -15.47 1.02 14.62
C PRO A 220 -15.59 0.15 13.36
N LEU A 221 -14.71 0.42 12.39
CA LEU A 221 -14.53 -0.37 11.18
C LEU A 221 -13.28 -1.26 11.32
N GLU A 222 -13.43 -2.54 11.05
CA GLU A 222 -12.37 -3.55 11.24
C GLU A 222 -11.83 -4.12 9.92
N GLY A 223 -12.48 -3.80 8.80
CA GLY A 223 -12.13 -4.30 7.47
C GLY A 223 -11.00 -3.56 6.76
N GLY A 224 -10.17 -2.79 7.47
CA GLY A 224 -9.07 -2.02 6.87
C GLY A 224 -7.80 -2.83 6.61
N LEU A 225 -7.53 -3.83 7.43
CA LEU A 225 -6.43 -4.79 7.26
C LEU A 225 -6.90 -6.16 7.73
N LEU A 226 -7.00 -7.09 6.79
CA LEU A 226 -7.44 -8.46 7.02
C LEU A 226 -6.30 -9.42 6.69
N ALA A 227 -6.20 -10.52 7.41
CA ALA A 227 -5.22 -11.58 7.16
C ALA A 227 -5.90 -12.95 7.21
N ALA A 228 -5.63 -13.82 6.23
CA ALA A 228 -6.11 -15.19 6.22
C ALA A 228 -5.00 -16.16 5.80
N PRO A 229 -4.78 -17.27 6.55
CA PRO A 229 -4.01 -18.39 6.07
C PRO A 229 -4.81 -19.15 5.00
N ILE A 230 -4.16 -19.57 3.92
CA ILE A 230 -4.77 -20.34 2.84
C ILE A 230 -3.80 -21.44 2.43
N GLY A 231 -4.06 -22.68 2.84
CA GLY A 231 -3.13 -23.78 2.65
C GLY A 231 -1.79 -23.52 3.33
N ALA A 232 -0.71 -23.54 2.57
CA ALA A 232 0.65 -23.24 3.06
C ALA A 232 1.02 -21.75 2.93
N GLY A 233 0.19 -20.94 2.27
CA GLY A 233 0.38 -19.50 2.05
C GLY A 233 -0.64 -18.64 2.78
N SER A 234 -0.83 -17.40 2.30
CA SER A 234 -1.71 -16.42 2.94
C SER A 234 -2.22 -15.35 2.00
N HIS A 235 -3.30 -14.68 2.41
CA HIS A 235 -3.84 -13.47 1.78
C HIS A 235 -3.95 -12.33 2.81
N PHE A 236 -3.61 -11.11 2.34
CA PHE A 236 -3.66 -9.88 3.13
C PHE A 236 -4.36 -8.76 2.35
#